data_4ec5ce160b1ad0e9986af03b9a1a3af8
#
_entry.id   4ec5ce160b1ad0e9986af03b9a1a3af8
#
_cell.length_a   1.000
_cell.length_b   1.000
_cell.length_c   1.000
_cell.angle_alpha   90.00
_cell.angle_beta   90.00
_cell.angle_gamma   90.00
#
_symmetry.space_group_name_H-M   'P 1'
#
loop_
_entity.id
_entity.type
_entity.pdbx_description
1 polymer ?
#
loop_
_entity_poly.entity_id
_entity_poly.type
_entity_poly.pdbx_seq_one_letter_code
_entity_poly.pdbx_strand_id
1 'polypeptide(L)'
;LGASVAGIVVSTAGPGWGLLIDAGTFLVAGVLVYRMKVPNSTPLAEGEKRESIFSQLRQGWFEFSSRKWIVYVVVGYSFFYLGFEGFLGVLAPVQIKEAMGGAKDMGIMMFGFGVGAILGTVFALKIRPRRPLLLGLGVLPVAALWAFALAVPLPLWVLFITALGTGIGMDLMYANWMTTLQTHVPDEALSRVSSYDAFGSMVFAPIGLFL
;
A
#
# COMPACT_ATOMS: atom_id res chain seq x y z
N LEU A 1 -12.27 1.41 2.50
CA LEU A 1 -13.53 2.12 2.80
C LEU A 1 -13.81 3.23 1.79
N GLY A 2 -12.85 4.10 1.45
CA GLY A 2 -13.04 5.17 0.45
C GLY A 2 -13.51 4.63 -0.90
N ALA A 3 -12.84 3.62 -1.44
CA ALA A 3 -13.21 2.98 -2.71
C ALA A 3 -14.62 2.37 -2.70
N SER A 4 -15.07 1.88 -1.54
CA SER A 4 -16.42 1.32 -1.39
C SER A 4 -17.49 2.40 -1.43
N VAL A 5 -17.26 3.52 -0.72
CA VAL A 5 -18.14 4.69 -0.78
C VAL A 5 -18.16 5.27 -2.18
N ALA A 6 -16.98 5.40 -2.81
CA ALA A 6 -16.88 5.84 -4.20
C ALA A 6 -17.67 4.93 -5.16
N GLY A 7 -17.57 3.59 -5.00
CA GLY A 7 -18.33 2.64 -5.80
C GLY A 7 -19.85 2.83 -5.69
N ILE A 8 -20.36 3.08 -4.48
CA ILE A 8 -21.78 3.37 -4.24
C ILE A 8 -22.16 4.69 -4.90
N VAL A 9 -21.39 5.76 -4.70
CA VAL A 9 -21.66 7.08 -5.28
C VAL A 9 -21.65 7.01 -6.81
N VAL A 10 -20.65 6.37 -7.39
CA VAL A 10 -20.54 6.21 -8.86
C VAL A 10 -21.72 5.41 -9.43
N SER A 11 -22.13 4.34 -8.75
CA SER A 11 -23.24 3.50 -9.22
C SER A 11 -24.62 4.15 -9.08
N THR A 12 -24.82 5.06 -8.13
CA THR A 12 -26.11 5.70 -7.84
C THR A 12 -26.24 7.11 -8.42
N ALA A 13 -25.19 7.93 -8.29
CA ALA A 13 -25.19 9.34 -8.69
C ALA A 13 -24.34 9.63 -9.94
N GLY A 14 -23.57 8.65 -10.40
CA GLY A 14 -22.68 8.76 -11.55
C GLY A 14 -21.25 9.20 -11.19
N PRO A 15 -20.31 8.99 -12.13
CA PRO A 15 -18.87 9.22 -11.88
C PRO A 15 -18.52 10.68 -11.59
N GLY A 16 -19.28 11.64 -12.13
CA GLY A 16 -19.04 13.07 -11.89
C GLY A 16 -19.16 13.46 -10.41
N TRP A 17 -20.11 12.91 -9.68
CA TRP A 17 -20.24 13.14 -8.25
C TRP A 17 -19.09 12.53 -7.44
N GLY A 18 -18.61 11.36 -7.85
CA GLY A 18 -17.41 10.76 -7.24
C GLY A 18 -16.20 11.69 -7.33
N LEU A 19 -15.94 12.25 -8.52
CA LEU A 19 -14.84 13.19 -8.75
C LEU A 19 -15.01 14.52 -7.98
N LEU A 20 -16.24 15.04 -7.87
CA LEU A 20 -16.51 16.29 -7.12
C LEU A 20 -16.26 16.08 -5.61
N ILE A 21 -16.68 14.96 -5.06
CA ILE A 21 -16.42 14.62 -3.64
C ILE A 21 -14.92 14.50 -3.41
N ASP A 22 -14.20 13.79 -4.29
CA ASP A 22 -12.75 13.63 -4.19
C ASP A 22 -12.04 14.99 -4.27
N ALA A 23 -12.37 15.83 -5.24
CA ALA A 23 -11.86 17.20 -5.34
C ALA A 23 -12.11 18.01 -4.07
N GLY A 24 -13.31 17.88 -3.47
CA GLY A 24 -13.65 18.51 -2.20
C GLY A 24 -12.74 18.08 -1.05
N THR A 25 -12.41 16.77 -0.96
CA THR A 25 -11.50 16.26 0.05
C THR A 25 -10.08 16.81 -0.11
N PHE A 26 -9.58 16.94 -1.36
CA PHE A 26 -8.29 17.59 -1.62
C PHE A 26 -8.26 19.06 -1.23
N LEU A 27 -9.33 19.81 -1.49
CA LEU A 27 -9.43 21.22 -1.07
C LEU A 27 -9.39 21.34 0.46
N VAL A 28 -10.15 20.51 1.18
CA VAL A 28 -10.13 20.48 2.64
C VAL A 28 -8.74 20.14 3.16
N ALA A 29 -8.10 19.09 2.61
CA ALA A 29 -6.74 18.72 2.98
C ALA A 29 -5.75 19.85 2.71
N GLY A 30 -5.83 20.51 1.56
CA GLY A 30 -5.00 21.67 1.21
C GLY A 30 -5.13 22.83 2.20
N VAL A 31 -6.37 23.17 2.60
CA VAL A 31 -6.63 24.21 3.60
C VAL A 31 -6.07 23.81 4.97
N LEU A 32 -6.22 22.55 5.39
CA LEU A 32 -5.67 22.07 6.66
C LEU A 32 -4.15 22.12 6.68
N VAL A 33 -3.49 21.67 5.61
CA VAL A 33 -2.02 21.74 5.46
C VAL A 33 -1.54 23.19 5.45
N TYR A 34 -2.23 24.09 4.74
CA TYR A 34 -1.89 25.52 4.72
C TYR A 34 -1.98 26.17 6.11
N ARG A 35 -2.93 25.73 6.94
CA ARG A 35 -3.10 26.22 8.33
C ARG A 35 -2.14 25.58 9.31
N MET A 36 -1.44 24.54 8.94
CA MET A 36 -0.53 23.82 9.83
C MET A 36 0.70 24.66 10.12
N LYS A 37 0.87 25.04 11.38
CA LYS A 37 2.10 25.68 11.85
C LYS A 37 3.15 24.61 12.11
N VAL A 38 4.06 24.41 11.17
CA VAL A 38 5.22 23.54 11.37
C VAL A 38 6.24 24.31 12.20
N PRO A 39 6.70 23.77 13.34
CA PRO A 39 7.82 24.38 14.07
C PRO A 39 9.01 24.52 13.11
N ASN A 40 9.65 25.69 13.12
CA ASN A 40 10.85 25.87 12.31
C ASN A 40 11.84 24.78 12.70
N SER A 41 12.35 24.06 11.69
CA SER A 41 13.49 23.16 11.90
C SER A 41 14.60 23.95 12.61
N THR A 42 15.17 23.36 13.65
CA THR A 42 16.29 23.95 14.40
C THR A 42 17.31 24.47 13.38
N PRO A 43 17.72 25.75 13.45
CA PRO A 43 18.76 26.25 12.56
C PRO A 43 19.98 25.36 12.71
N LEU A 44 20.59 24.98 11.59
CA LEU A 44 21.88 24.28 11.63
C LEU A 44 22.85 25.09 12.50
N ALA A 45 23.58 24.41 13.39
CA ALA A 45 24.57 25.05 14.18
C ALA A 45 25.56 25.86 13.28
N GLU A 46 25.98 27.02 13.71
CA GLU A 46 26.89 27.85 12.93
C GLU A 46 28.14 27.04 12.57
N GLY A 47 28.33 26.76 11.29
CA GLY A 47 29.45 25.95 10.77
C GLY A 47 29.05 24.57 10.17
N GLU A 48 27.87 24.06 10.40
CA GLU A 48 27.41 22.84 9.72
C GLU A 48 27.05 23.13 8.26
N LYS A 49 27.88 22.64 7.34
CA LYS A 49 27.58 22.66 5.92
C LYS A 49 26.43 21.65 5.66
N ARG A 50 25.38 22.10 5.01
CA ARG A 50 24.35 21.17 4.47
C ARG A 50 25.06 20.12 3.62
N GLU A 51 24.95 18.87 4.02
CA GLU A 51 25.41 17.77 3.18
C GLU A 51 24.74 17.85 1.80
N SER A 52 25.52 17.62 0.75
CA SER A 52 25.00 17.55 -0.61
C SER A 52 23.89 16.48 -0.68
N ILE A 53 22.81 16.76 -1.41
CA ILE A 53 21.73 15.80 -1.66
C ILE A 53 22.30 14.49 -2.19
N PHE A 54 23.32 14.56 -3.06
CA PHE A 54 23.97 13.37 -3.60
C PHE A 54 24.73 12.56 -2.54
N SER A 55 25.35 13.23 -1.58
CA SER A 55 25.98 12.57 -0.42
C SER A 55 24.95 11.83 0.44
N GLN A 56 23.82 12.48 0.72
CA GLN A 56 22.73 11.90 1.49
C GLN A 56 22.11 10.68 0.77
N LEU A 57 21.92 10.76 -0.54
CA LEU A 57 21.44 9.63 -1.34
C LEU A 57 22.46 8.48 -1.30
N ARG A 58 23.75 8.75 -1.49
CA ARG A 58 24.77 7.71 -1.45
C ARG A 58 24.85 7.03 -0.07
N GLN A 59 24.76 7.80 0.99
CA GLN A 59 24.72 7.24 2.35
C GLN A 59 23.47 6.38 2.55
N GLY A 60 22.29 6.87 2.14
CA GLY A 60 21.05 6.11 2.22
C GLY A 60 21.12 4.79 1.45
N TRP A 61 21.68 4.81 0.24
CA TRP A 61 21.91 3.58 -0.54
C TRP A 61 22.83 2.61 0.19
N PHE A 62 23.92 3.09 0.77
CA PHE A 62 24.84 2.25 1.52
C PHE A 62 24.16 1.64 2.75
N GLU A 63 23.42 2.45 3.52
CA GLU A 63 22.68 1.98 4.69
C GLU A 63 21.61 0.94 4.32
N PHE A 64 20.90 1.13 3.21
CA PHE A 64 19.92 0.20 2.69
C PHE A 64 20.58 -1.10 2.19
N SER A 65 21.56 -0.99 1.29
CA SER A 65 22.17 -2.15 0.61
C SER A 65 23.04 -3.01 1.53
N SER A 66 23.59 -2.44 2.59
CA SER A 66 24.35 -3.18 3.61
C SER A 66 23.47 -4.16 4.39
N ARG A 67 22.18 -3.88 4.48
CA ARG A 67 21.19 -4.74 5.17
C ARG A 67 20.50 -5.69 4.20
N LYS A 68 21.19 -6.75 3.80
CA LYS A 68 20.72 -7.72 2.78
C LYS A 68 19.29 -8.21 3.01
N TRP A 69 18.87 -8.39 4.26
CA TRP A 69 17.52 -8.85 4.57
C TRP A 69 16.45 -7.85 4.14
N ILE A 70 16.70 -6.53 4.23
CA ILE A 70 15.81 -5.49 3.73
C ILE A 70 15.74 -5.57 2.20
N VAL A 71 16.88 -5.66 1.53
CA VAL A 71 16.97 -5.74 0.07
C VAL A 71 16.15 -6.93 -0.46
N TYR A 72 16.28 -8.11 0.16
CA TYR A 72 15.52 -9.30 -0.26
C TYR A 72 14.01 -9.11 -0.13
N VAL A 73 13.56 -8.51 0.96
CA VAL A 73 12.13 -8.23 1.17
C VAL A 73 11.64 -7.21 0.15
N VAL A 74 12.37 -6.10 -0.04
CA VAL A 74 12.00 -5.04 -0.98
C VAL A 74 11.95 -5.56 -2.41
N VAL A 75 12.93 -6.32 -2.86
CA VAL A 75 12.92 -6.94 -4.20
C VAL A 75 11.74 -7.89 -4.36
N GLY A 76 11.46 -8.74 -3.37
CA GLY A 76 10.29 -9.62 -3.39
C GLY A 76 8.98 -8.85 -3.52
N TYR A 77 8.84 -7.77 -2.76
CA TYR A 77 7.66 -6.89 -2.82
C TYR A 77 7.56 -6.10 -4.11
N SER A 78 8.67 -5.71 -4.73
CA SER A 78 8.65 -5.06 -6.05
C SER A 78 7.96 -5.96 -7.10
N PHE A 79 8.30 -7.24 -7.13
CA PHE A 79 7.65 -8.21 -8.02
C PHE A 79 6.19 -8.47 -7.63
N PHE A 80 5.89 -8.50 -6.34
CA PHE A 80 4.50 -8.60 -5.88
C PHE A 80 3.68 -7.40 -6.35
N TYR A 81 4.14 -6.17 -6.15
CA TYR A 81 3.45 -4.96 -6.58
C TYR A 81 3.29 -4.88 -8.09
N LEU A 82 4.26 -5.33 -8.86
CA LEU A 82 4.13 -5.42 -10.32
C LEU A 82 2.90 -6.24 -10.71
N GLY A 83 2.75 -7.44 -10.17
CA GLY A 83 1.59 -8.29 -10.47
C GLY A 83 0.29 -7.77 -9.84
N PHE A 84 0.36 -7.25 -8.62
CA PHE A 84 -0.81 -6.79 -7.87
C PHE A 84 -1.44 -5.54 -8.47
N GLU A 85 -0.63 -4.57 -8.90
CA GLU A 85 -1.11 -3.34 -9.56
C GLU A 85 -1.69 -3.64 -10.95
N GLY A 86 -1.05 -4.50 -11.74
CA GLY A 86 -1.61 -4.97 -13.01
C GLY A 86 -2.95 -5.69 -12.82
N PHE A 87 -3.01 -6.56 -11.81
CA PHE A 87 -4.25 -7.25 -11.45
C PHE A 87 -5.35 -6.26 -11.02
N LEU A 88 -5.08 -5.41 -10.05
CA LEU A 88 -6.10 -4.56 -9.42
C LEU A 88 -6.45 -3.34 -10.29
N GLY A 89 -5.46 -2.75 -10.96
CA GLY A 89 -5.62 -1.53 -11.76
C GLY A 89 -6.17 -1.76 -13.16
N VAL A 90 -5.91 -2.93 -13.74
CA VAL A 90 -6.27 -3.23 -15.14
C VAL A 90 -7.17 -4.44 -15.26
N LEU A 91 -6.70 -5.62 -14.84
CA LEU A 91 -7.40 -6.87 -15.11
C LEU A 91 -8.72 -6.98 -14.34
N ALA A 92 -8.74 -6.60 -13.07
CA ALA A 92 -9.93 -6.71 -12.23
C ALA A 92 -11.09 -5.82 -12.72
N PRO A 93 -10.90 -4.52 -13.04
CA PRO A 93 -11.97 -3.69 -13.60
C PRO A 93 -12.53 -4.22 -14.93
N VAL A 94 -11.66 -4.70 -15.81
CA VAL A 94 -12.07 -5.27 -17.11
C VAL A 94 -12.90 -6.52 -16.90
N GLN A 95 -12.38 -7.48 -16.16
CA GLN A 95 -13.06 -8.77 -15.92
C GLN A 95 -14.40 -8.59 -15.21
N ILE A 96 -14.47 -7.72 -14.20
CA ILE A 96 -15.72 -7.46 -13.47
C ILE A 96 -16.75 -6.76 -14.37
N LYS A 97 -16.31 -5.86 -15.25
CA LYS A 97 -17.20 -5.20 -16.21
C LYS A 97 -17.76 -6.17 -17.23
N GLU A 98 -16.97 -7.12 -17.73
CA GLU A 98 -17.36 -8.04 -18.79
C GLU A 98 -18.12 -9.25 -18.28
N ALA A 99 -17.75 -9.80 -17.13
CA ALA A 99 -18.28 -11.06 -16.64
C ALA A 99 -19.22 -10.94 -15.43
N MET A 100 -19.37 -9.75 -14.83
CA MET A 100 -20.11 -9.54 -13.58
C MET A 100 -20.94 -8.24 -13.61
N GLY A 101 -21.31 -7.72 -12.42
CA GLY A 101 -22.16 -6.53 -12.26
C GLY A 101 -21.44 -5.17 -12.35
N GLY A 102 -20.21 -5.14 -12.88
CA GLY A 102 -19.47 -3.90 -13.11
C GLY A 102 -19.07 -3.15 -11.82
N ALA A 103 -19.27 -1.84 -11.81
CA ALA A 103 -18.80 -0.97 -10.71
C ALA A 103 -19.37 -1.36 -9.32
N LYS A 104 -20.57 -1.89 -9.26
CA LYS A 104 -21.20 -2.35 -8.01
C LYS A 104 -20.42 -3.52 -7.40
N ASP A 105 -20.11 -4.52 -8.19
CA ASP A 105 -19.40 -5.72 -7.72
C ASP A 105 -17.96 -5.40 -7.38
N MET A 106 -17.33 -4.50 -8.16
CA MET A 106 -16.01 -3.95 -7.82
C MET A 106 -16.04 -3.24 -6.46
N GLY A 107 -17.07 -2.42 -6.19
CA GLY A 107 -17.26 -1.75 -4.90
C GLY A 107 -17.40 -2.73 -3.73
N ILE A 108 -18.17 -3.81 -3.89
CA ILE A 108 -18.36 -4.85 -2.87
C ILE A 108 -17.03 -5.58 -2.61
N MET A 109 -16.29 -5.93 -3.64
CA MET A 109 -14.99 -6.57 -3.54
C MET A 109 -13.98 -5.66 -2.81
N MET A 110 -13.91 -4.38 -3.19
CA MET A 110 -13.06 -3.39 -2.53
C MET A 110 -13.48 -3.12 -1.08
N PHE A 111 -14.77 -3.22 -0.77
CA PHE A 111 -15.24 -3.16 0.62
C PHE A 111 -14.70 -4.33 1.44
N GLY A 112 -14.74 -5.54 0.90
CA GLY A 112 -14.12 -6.71 1.53
C GLY A 112 -12.63 -6.50 1.81
N PHE A 113 -11.88 -6.01 0.81
CA PHE A 113 -10.46 -5.68 0.96
C PHE A 113 -10.23 -4.62 2.07
N GLY A 114 -11.00 -3.54 2.07
CA GLY A 114 -10.88 -2.48 3.06
C GLY A 114 -11.22 -2.91 4.50
N VAL A 115 -12.26 -3.73 4.67
CA VAL A 115 -12.59 -4.35 5.97
C VAL A 115 -11.47 -5.28 6.41
N GLY A 116 -10.93 -6.06 5.48
CA GLY A 116 -9.77 -6.92 5.71
C GLY A 116 -8.56 -6.13 6.20
N ALA A 117 -8.24 -5.01 5.59
CA ALA A 117 -7.16 -4.12 5.99
C ALA A 117 -7.30 -3.64 7.45
N ILE A 118 -8.49 -3.19 7.83
CA ILE A 118 -8.78 -2.80 9.23
C ILE A 118 -8.56 -3.98 10.19
N LEU A 119 -9.08 -5.15 9.84
CA LEU A 119 -8.90 -6.35 10.68
C LEU A 119 -7.43 -6.75 10.77
N GLY A 120 -6.68 -6.66 9.67
CA GLY A 120 -5.24 -6.91 9.62
C GLY A 120 -4.46 -6.00 10.59
N THR A 121 -4.77 -4.71 10.58
CA THR A 121 -4.20 -3.74 11.53
C THR A 121 -4.54 -4.09 12.98
N VAL A 122 -5.81 -4.42 13.26
CA VAL A 122 -6.23 -4.83 14.63
C VAL A 122 -5.52 -6.11 15.06
N PHE A 123 -5.35 -7.08 14.16
CA PHE A 123 -4.60 -8.31 14.46
C PHE A 123 -3.12 -8.02 14.71
N ALA A 124 -2.51 -7.11 13.94
CA ALA A 124 -1.12 -6.70 14.16
C ALA A 124 -0.88 -6.12 15.55
N LEU A 125 -1.83 -5.38 16.10
CA LEU A 125 -1.74 -4.84 17.47
C LEU A 125 -1.80 -5.92 18.55
N LYS A 126 -2.49 -7.03 18.30
CA LYS A 126 -2.70 -8.11 19.27
C LYS A 126 -1.71 -9.25 19.13
N ILE A 127 -1.28 -9.53 17.91
CA ILE A 127 -0.41 -10.68 17.60
C ILE A 127 1.03 -10.18 17.50
N ARG A 128 1.88 -10.67 18.39
CA ARG A 128 3.34 -10.47 18.34
C ARG A 128 4.00 -11.74 17.81
N PRO A 129 4.12 -11.91 16.50
CA PRO A 129 4.67 -13.13 15.94
C PRO A 129 6.16 -13.26 16.22
N ARG A 130 6.60 -14.48 16.53
CA ARG A 130 8.03 -14.77 16.66
C ARG A 130 8.81 -14.58 15.36
N ARG A 131 8.12 -14.64 14.21
CA ARG A 131 8.70 -14.50 12.86
C ARG A 131 7.80 -13.60 12.01
N PRO A 132 7.87 -12.28 12.20
CA PRO A 132 6.95 -11.33 11.56
C PRO A 132 7.02 -11.38 10.03
N LEU A 133 8.20 -11.56 9.45
CA LEU A 133 8.38 -11.63 8.00
C LEU A 133 7.79 -12.90 7.37
N LEU A 134 7.80 -14.03 8.08
CA LEU A 134 7.17 -15.26 7.56
C LEU A 134 5.64 -15.16 7.51
N LEU A 135 5.03 -14.44 8.44
CA LEU A 135 3.60 -14.16 8.37
C LEU A 135 3.26 -13.33 7.13
N GLY A 136 4.12 -12.38 6.78
CA GLY A 136 3.94 -11.58 5.57
C GLY A 136 4.02 -12.39 4.27
N LEU A 137 4.86 -13.40 4.21
CA LEU A 137 4.91 -14.30 3.06
C LEU A 137 3.60 -15.09 2.87
N GLY A 138 2.82 -15.29 3.95
CA GLY A 138 1.49 -15.92 3.88
C GLY A 138 0.43 -15.09 3.14
N VAL A 139 0.68 -13.79 2.89
CA VAL A 139 -0.21 -12.93 2.09
C VAL A 139 -0.16 -13.29 0.61
N LEU A 140 1.02 -13.65 0.09
CA LEU A 140 1.21 -13.91 -1.33
C LEU A 140 0.25 -14.99 -1.89
N PRO A 141 0.08 -16.17 -1.25
CA PRO A 141 -0.90 -17.14 -1.68
C PRO A 141 -2.34 -16.64 -1.63
N VAL A 142 -2.71 -15.84 -0.65
CA VAL A 142 -4.07 -15.32 -0.51
C VAL A 142 -4.39 -14.31 -1.62
N ALA A 143 -3.44 -13.42 -1.94
CA ALA A 143 -3.58 -12.51 -3.07
C ALA A 143 -3.65 -13.26 -4.42
N ALA A 144 -2.87 -14.32 -4.58
CA ALA A 144 -2.96 -15.20 -5.75
C ALA A 144 -4.31 -15.92 -5.86
N LEU A 145 -4.87 -16.36 -4.73
CA LEU A 145 -6.22 -16.94 -4.70
C LEU A 145 -7.29 -15.93 -5.11
N TRP A 146 -7.15 -14.67 -4.73
CA TRP A 146 -8.07 -13.60 -5.15
C TRP A 146 -7.99 -13.38 -6.66
N ALA A 147 -6.79 -13.27 -7.21
CA ALA A 147 -6.60 -13.13 -8.66
C ALA A 147 -7.16 -14.34 -9.43
N PHE A 148 -6.91 -15.56 -8.94
CA PHE A 148 -7.46 -16.79 -9.51
C PHE A 148 -8.99 -16.84 -9.44
N ALA A 149 -9.59 -16.47 -8.31
CA ALA A 149 -11.03 -16.42 -8.12
C ALA A 149 -11.73 -15.48 -9.12
N LEU A 150 -11.05 -14.40 -9.50
CA LEU A 150 -11.54 -13.48 -10.51
C LEU A 150 -11.30 -13.96 -11.94
N ALA A 151 -10.16 -14.61 -12.21
CA ALA A 151 -9.84 -15.16 -13.53
C ALA A 151 -10.83 -16.28 -13.95
N VAL A 152 -11.29 -17.08 -12.99
CA VAL A 152 -12.39 -18.06 -13.17
C VAL A 152 -13.61 -17.44 -12.49
N PRO A 153 -14.46 -16.66 -13.17
CA PRO A 153 -15.43 -15.76 -12.54
C PRO A 153 -16.30 -16.49 -11.51
N LEU A 154 -15.75 -16.61 -10.30
CA LEU A 154 -16.41 -17.25 -9.16
C LEU A 154 -17.46 -16.30 -8.58
N PRO A 155 -18.43 -16.84 -7.81
CA PRO A 155 -19.46 -16.02 -7.18
C PRO A 155 -18.89 -14.87 -6.35
N LEU A 156 -19.56 -13.72 -6.35
CA LEU A 156 -19.13 -12.48 -5.70
C LEU A 156 -18.71 -12.65 -4.22
N TRP A 157 -19.39 -13.55 -3.49
CA TRP A 157 -19.02 -13.83 -2.09
C TRP A 157 -17.62 -14.46 -1.95
N VAL A 158 -17.18 -15.28 -2.93
CA VAL A 158 -15.81 -15.83 -2.95
C VAL A 158 -14.80 -14.71 -3.18
N LEU A 159 -15.08 -13.81 -4.12
CA LEU A 159 -14.26 -12.65 -4.40
C LEU A 159 -14.17 -11.73 -3.18
N PHE A 160 -15.29 -11.54 -2.47
CA PHE A 160 -15.32 -10.77 -1.22
C PHE A 160 -14.43 -11.40 -0.14
N ILE A 161 -14.53 -12.71 0.08
CA ILE A 161 -13.74 -13.41 1.12
C ILE A 161 -12.26 -13.41 0.77
N THR A 162 -11.89 -13.65 -0.49
CA THR A 162 -10.48 -13.63 -0.92
C THR A 162 -9.90 -12.23 -0.88
N ALA A 163 -10.66 -11.19 -1.24
CA ALA A 163 -10.29 -9.80 -1.09
C ALA A 163 -10.08 -9.41 0.39
N LEU A 164 -11.03 -9.82 1.26
CA LEU A 164 -10.92 -9.61 2.71
C LEU A 164 -9.67 -10.26 3.29
N GLY A 165 -9.41 -11.52 2.93
CA GLY A 165 -8.20 -12.24 3.34
C GLY A 165 -6.93 -11.55 2.87
N THR A 166 -6.90 -11.04 1.63
CA THR A 166 -5.77 -10.27 1.07
C THR A 166 -5.56 -8.97 1.85
N GLY A 167 -6.63 -8.23 2.15
CA GLY A 167 -6.57 -7.02 2.96
C GLY A 167 -6.00 -7.28 4.36
N ILE A 168 -6.50 -8.33 5.06
CA ILE A 168 -5.95 -8.74 6.37
C ILE A 168 -4.45 -8.98 6.27
N GLY A 169 -4.04 -9.76 5.29
CA GLY A 169 -2.66 -10.14 5.15
C GLY A 169 -1.75 -8.96 4.82
N MET A 170 -2.13 -8.09 3.89
CA MET A 170 -1.32 -6.93 3.49
C MET A 170 -1.09 -5.95 4.64
N ASP A 171 -2.13 -5.59 5.39
CA ASP A 171 -1.98 -4.66 6.52
C ASP A 171 -1.26 -5.29 7.70
N LEU A 172 -1.51 -6.57 7.98
CA LEU A 172 -0.75 -7.31 8.98
C LEU A 172 0.75 -7.33 8.64
N MET A 173 1.08 -7.58 7.37
CA MET A 173 2.47 -7.55 6.90
C MET A 173 3.05 -6.15 7.00
N TYR A 174 2.34 -5.13 6.53
CA TYR A 174 2.83 -3.75 6.56
C TYR A 174 3.14 -3.28 7.99
N ALA A 175 2.25 -3.55 8.95
CA ALA A 175 2.47 -3.21 10.36
C ALA A 175 3.69 -3.94 10.95
N ASN A 176 3.83 -5.24 10.67
CA ASN A 176 4.98 -6.02 11.11
C ASN A 176 6.29 -5.55 10.44
N TRP A 177 6.24 -5.17 9.16
CA TRP A 177 7.37 -4.64 8.42
C TRP A 177 7.86 -3.33 9.03
N MET A 178 6.95 -2.36 9.24
CA MET A 178 7.28 -1.08 9.87
C MET A 178 7.88 -1.26 11.27
N THR A 179 7.30 -2.14 12.08
CA THR A 179 7.85 -2.47 13.40
C THR A 179 9.24 -3.09 13.30
N THR A 180 9.46 -3.98 12.33
CA THR A 180 10.77 -4.63 12.12
C THR A 180 11.82 -3.61 11.69
N LEU A 181 11.49 -2.68 10.79
CA LEU A 181 12.39 -1.59 10.41
C LEU A 181 12.75 -0.72 11.61
N GLN A 182 11.76 -0.26 12.37
CA GLN A 182 11.97 0.60 13.55
C GLN A 182 12.77 -0.06 14.66
N THR A 183 12.73 -1.38 14.79
CA THR A 183 13.46 -2.10 15.84
C THR A 183 14.87 -2.52 15.44
N HIS A 184 15.16 -2.63 14.13
CA HIS A 184 16.43 -3.16 13.64
C HIS A 184 17.28 -2.14 12.87
N VAL A 185 16.74 -0.96 12.58
CA VAL A 185 17.45 0.13 11.91
C VAL A 185 17.60 1.29 12.89
N PRO A 186 18.83 1.82 13.10
CA PRO A 186 19.06 2.98 13.96
C PRO A 186 18.24 4.19 13.49
N ASP A 187 17.77 5.02 14.43
CA ASP A 187 16.89 6.17 14.16
C ASP A 187 17.49 7.13 13.13
N GLU A 188 18.82 7.34 13.17
CA GLU A 188 19.53 8.23 12.25
C GLU A 188 19.53 7.73 10.80
N ALA A 189 19.39 6.41 10.59
CA ALA A 189 19.36 5.78 9.27
C ALA A 189 17.92 5.46 8.81
N LEU A 190 16.95 5.42 9.75
CA LEU A 190 15.60 4.92 9.50
C LEU A 190 14.90 5.67 8.36
N SER A 191 14.94 6.99 8.34
CA SER A 191 14.29 7.78 7.29
C SER A 191 14.88 7.52 5.90
N ARG A 192 16.21 7.37 5.82
CA ARG A 192 16.92 7.09 4.57
C ARG A 192 16.60 5.68 4.06
N VAL A 193 16.66 4.69 4.95
CA VAL A 193 16.33 3.29 4.62
C VAL A 193 14.87 3.16 4.19
N SER A 194 13.93 3.80 4.91
CA SER A 194 12.51 3.79 4.55
C SER A 194 12.21 4.46 3.21
N SER A 195 12.99 5.48 2.82
CA SER A 195 12.85 6.09 1.48
C SER A 195 13.25 5.13 0.37
N TYR A 196 14.33 4.37 0.55
CA TYR A 196 14.74 3.34 -0.41
C TYR A 196 13.83 2.12 -0.40
N ASP A 197 13.28 1.74 0.75
CA ASP A 197 12.25 0.72 0.88
C ASP A 197 11.00 1.08 0.08
N ALA A 198 10.45 2.27 0.30
CA ALA A 198 9.26 2.75 -0.41
C ALA A 198 9.50 2.85 -1.92
N PHE A 199 10.62 3.44 -2.34
CA PHE A 199 10.97 3.52 -3.76
C PHE A 199 11.16 2.13 -4.37
N GLY A 200 11.97 1.28 -3.75
CA GLY A 200 12.26 -0.06 -4.25
C GLY A 200 11.02 -0.93 -4.35
N SER A 201 10.15 -0.93 -3.34
CA SER A 201 8.92 -1.73 -3.34
C SER A 201 7.94 -1.30 -4.43
N MET A 202 7.87 0.00 -4.76
CA MET A 202 6.87 0.56 -5.68
C MET A 202 7.40 0.80 -7.10
N VAL A 203 8.70 0.65 -7.35
CA VAL A 203 9.33 1.01 -8.64
C VAL A 203 8.73 0.25 -9.83
N PHE A 204 8.27 -0.98 -9.62
CA PHE A 204 7.66 -1.81 -10.66
C PHE A 204 6.14 -1.68 -10.76
N ALA A 205 5.49 -0.99 -9.82
CA ALA A 205 4.03 -0.81 -9.85
C ALA A 205 3.53 -0.16 -11.17
N PRO A 206 4.14 0.93 -11.68
CA PRO A 206 3.73 1.51 -12.96
C PRO A 206 3.90 0.54 -14.13
N ILE A 207 4.90 -0.32 -14.10
CA ILE A 207 5.13 -1.32 -15.17
C ILE A 207 3.98 -2.33 -15.17
N GLY A 208 3.50 -2.74 -13.99
CA GLY A 208 2.35 -3.64 -13.86
C GLY A 208 1.05 -3.09 -14.46
N LEU A 209 0.89 -1.76 -14.49
CA LEU A 209 -0.28 -1.12 -15.13
C LEU A 209 -0.21 -1.11 -16.66
N PHE A 210 0.98 -1.29 -17.26
CA PHE A 210 1.18 -1.29 -18.70
C PHE A 210 1.25 -2.71 -19.33
N LEU A 211 1.39 -3.75 -18.51
CA LEU A 211 1.42 -5.16 -18.94
C LEU A 211 0.02 -5.77 -18.97
#